data_ff9c3d442547b9cc03d17d2ff4b72516
#
_entry.id   ff9c3d442547b9cc03d17d2ff4b72516
#
_cell.length_a   1.000
_cell.length_b   1.000
_cell.length_c   1.000
_cell.angle_alpha   90.00
_cell.angle_beta   90.00
_cell.angle_gamma   90.00
#
_symmetry.space_group_name_H-M   'P 1'
#
loop_
_entity.id
_entity.type
_entity.pdbx_description
1 polymer ?
#
loop_
_entity_poly.entity_id
_entity_poly.type
_entity_poly.pdbx_seq_one_letter_code
_entity_poly.pdbx_strand_id
1 'polypeptide(L)'
;MVNKRKMEEYLDYLVQREIIHDGQKKDILTRGMEQARHVLLDKRDEIRRLMGRQRIAYALSEIELIASFRVRRLDIPEDLMDEDCISRVVAEEKGVPFVVLDPLQLDYRLITDTFGGPFAERHLIVTLDDQPDAMTLAMAEPWNQE
;
A
#
# COMPACT_ATOMS: atom_id res chain seq x y z
N MET A 1 12.62 -4.56 -2.14
CA MET A 1 13.15 -3.33 -2.76
C MET A 1 12.07 -2.70 -3.62
N VAL A 2 11.93 -1.39 -3.56
CA VAL A 2 10.96 -0.65 -4.37
C VAL A 2 11.27 -0.78 -5.86
N ASN A 3 10.25 -1.10 -6.65
CA ASN A 3 10.37 -1.27 -8.10
C ASN A 3 10.08 0.07 -8.81
N LYS A 4 11.11 0.66 -9.40
CA LYS A 4 10.99 1.96 -10.07
C LYS A 4 9.97 1.97 -11.21
N ARG A 5 9.90 0.89 -11.99
CA ARG A 5 8.96 0.77 -13.12
C ARG A 5 7.50 0.74 -12.65
N LYS A 6 7.25 0.00 -11.58
CA LYS A 6 5.94 -0.08 -10.95
C LYS A 6 5.52 1.27 -10.31
N MET A 7 6.48 1.92 -9.67
CA MET A 7 6.27 3.27 -9.13
C MET A 7 5.92 4.28 -10.23
N GLU A 8 6.61 4.21 -11.38
CA GLU A 8 6.33 5.06 -12.55
C GLU A 8 4.93 4.80 -13.11
N GLU A 9 4.53 3.53 -13.23
CA GLU A 9 3.18 3.14 -13.66
C GLU A 9 2.10 3.75 -12.74
N TYR A 10 2.26 3.64 -11.42
CA TYR A 10 1.31 4.20 -10.46
C TYR A 10 1.23 5.73 -10.53
N LEU A 11 2.37 6.39 -10.70
CA LEU A 11 2.42 7.83 -10.88
C LEU A 11 1.75 8.27 -12.19
N ASP A 12 1.86 7.48 -13.25
CA ASP A 12 1.17 7.73 -14.52
C ASP A 12 -0.36 7.70 -14.35
N TYR A 13 -0.89 6.76 -13.58
CA TYR A 13 -2.32 6.73 -13.27
C TYR A 13 -2.77 8.01 -12.53
N LEU A 14 -1.97 8.47 -11.58
CA LEU A 14 -2.27 9.68 -10.81
C LEU A 14 -2.23 10.94 -11.67
N VAL A 15 -1.30 11.02 -12.63
CA VAL A 15 -1.22 12.12 -13.60
C VAL A 15 -2.41 12.10 -14.55
N GLN A 16 -2.78 10.93 -15.09
CA GLN A 16 -3.93 10.77 -15.99
C GLN A 16 -5.25 11.21 -15.33
N ARG A 17 -5.37 11.02 -14.03
CA ARG A 17 -6.55 11.43 -13.25
C ARG A 17 -6.45 12.86 -12.70
N GLU A 18 -5.44 13.60 -13.10
CA GLU A 18 -5.22 14.98 -12.67
C GLU A 18 -5.12 15.14 -11.14
N ILE A 19 -4.67 14.08 -10.43
CA ILE A 19 -4.40 14.12 -8.99
C ILE A 19 -3.07 14.80 -8.72
N ILE A 20 -2.09 14.58 -9.59
CA ILE A 20 -0.79 15.26 -9.62
C ILE A 20 -0.46 15.69 -11.04
N HIS A 21 0.46 16.64 -11.19
CA HIS A 21 1.00 17.03 -12.51
C HIS A 21 2.36 16.36 -12.80
N ASP A 22 2.79 16.43 -14.06
CA ASP A 22 4.05 15.81 -14.51
C ASP A 22 5.28 16.27 -13.74
N GLY A 23 5.34 17.52 -13.31
CA GLY A 23 6.44 18.04 -12.51
C GLY A 23 6.57 17.34 -11.15
N GLN A 24 5.43 17.07 -10.49
CA GLN A 24 5.40 16.33 -9.24
C GLN A 24 5.79 14.85 -9.45
N LYS A 25 5.33 14.22 -10.52
CA LYS A 25 5.78 12.87 -10.91
C LYS A 25 7.30 12.80 -11.06
N LYS A 26 7.89 13.76 -11.80
CA LYS A 26 9.35 13.82 -11.99
C LYS A 26 10.11 14.03 -10.69
N ASP A 27 9.62 14.90 -9.81
CA ASP A 27 10.22 15.14 -8.50
C ASP A 27 10.21 13.87 -7.64
N ILE A 28 9.08 13.18 -7.57
CA ILE A 28 8.94 11.92 -6.84
C ILE A 28 9.90 10.85 -7.37
N LEU A 29 9.97 10.68 -8.70
CA LEU A 29 10.88 9.69 -9.30
C LEU A 29 12.35 10.02 -9.06
N THR A 30 12.72 11.30 -9.11
CA THR A 30 14.10 11.76 -8.90
C THR A 30 14.53 11.57 -7.44
N ARG A 31 13.65 11.87 -6.49
CA ARG A 31 13.92 11.81 -5.06
C ARG A 31 13.57 10.47 -4.40
N GLY A 32 12.98 9.55 -5.16
CA GLY A 32 12.41 8.31 -4.65
C GLY A 32 13.38 7.46 -3.83
N MET A 33 14.62 7.30 -4.28
CA MET A 33 15.62 6.49 -3.56
C MET A 33 16.05 7.13 -2.24
N GLU A 34 16.24 8.44 -2.22
CA GLU A 34 16.56 9.17 -1.00
C GLU A 34 15.40 9.10 -0.01
N GLN A 35 14.20 9.36 -0.47
CA GLN A 35 12.99 9.27 0.34
C GLN A 35 12.78 7.86 0.91
N ALA A 36 13.02 6.82 0.12
CA ALA A 36 12.92 5.44 0.57
C ALA A 36 13.86 5.14 1.75
N ARG A 37 15.08 5.68 1.73
CA ARG A 37 16.02 5.54 2.86
C ARG A 37 15.48 6.20 4.13
N HIS A 38 14.92 7.39 4.01
CA HIS A 38 14.33 8.11 5.16
C HIS A 38 13.15 7.34 5.74
N VAL A 39 12.21 6.91 4.90
CA VAL A 39 11.03 6.14 5.34
C VAL A 39 11.45 4.83 6.03
N LEU A 40 12.42 4.12 5.48
CA LEU A 40 12.92 2.86 6.07
C LEU A 40 13.60 3.09 7.43
N LEU A 41 14.35 4.19 7.59
CA LEU A 41 14.96 4.54 8.87
C LEU A 41 13.89 4.85 9.92
N ASP A 42 12.92 5.67 9.58
CA ASP A 42 11.82 6.03 10.47
C ASP A 42 11.01 4.79 10.89
N LYS A 43 10.70 3.91 9.96
CA LYS A 43 10.00 2.65 10.24
C LYS A 43 10.82 1.68 11.10
N ARG A 44 12.12 1.59 10.89
CA ARG A 44 13.00 0.79 11.76
C ARG A 44 12.97 1.28 13.20
N ASP A 45 13.01 2.59 13.39
CA ASP A 45 12.98 3.19 14.72
C ASP A 45 11.63 3.00 15.37
N GLU A 46 10.53 3.15 14.63
CA GLU A 46 9.17 2.87 15.09
C GLU A 46 9.01 1.41 15.52
N ILE A 47 9.40 0.46 14.67
CA ILE A 47 9.33 -0.99 14.97
C ILE A 47 10.17 -1.32 16.21
N ARG A 48 11.36 -0.74 16.32
CA ARG A 48 12.24 -0.95 17.47
C ARG A 48 11.60 -0.46 18.77
N ARG A 49 10.91 0.68 18.75
CA ARG A 49 10.19 1.23 19.91
C ARG A 49 9.00 0.36 20.32
N LEU A 50 8.21 -0.13 19.34
CA LEU A 50 6.99 -0.88 19.59
C LEU A 50 7.24 -2.36 19.93
N MET A 51 8.20 -2.99 19.26
CA MET A 51 8.43 -4.44 19.29
C MET A 51 9.74 -4.85 19.95
N GLY A 52 10.54 -3.89 20.40
CA GLY A 52 11.81 -4.14 21.06
C GLY A 52 12.85 -4.79 20.15
N ARG A 53 13.43 -5.92 20.59
CA ARG A 53 14.48 -6.63 19.85
C ARG A 53 13.98 -7.63 18.81
N GLN A 54 12.68 -7.74 18.61
CA GLN A 54 12.13 -8.64 17.59
C GLN A 54 12.52 -8.13 16.19
N ARG A 55 13.04 -9.05 15.36
CA ARG A 55 13.33 -8.75 13.97
C ARG A 55 12.05 -8.91 13.17
N ILE A 56 11.42 -7.79 12.85
CA ILE A 56 10.31 -7.78 11.90
C ILE A 56 10.88 -7.38 10.54
N ALA A 57 10.68 -8.25 9.54
CA ALA A 57 10.99 -7.91 8.16
C ALA A 57 9.93 -6.90 7.67
N TYR A 58 10.36 -5.66 7.44
CA TYR A 58 9.53 -4.63 6.84
C TYR A 58 9.96 -4.39 5.40
N ALA A 59 9.01 -4.49 4.48
CA ALA A 59 9.22 -4.19 3.07
C ALA A 59 8.41 -2.93 2.70
N LEU A 60 9.12 -1.87 2.29
CA LEU A 60 8.49 -0.64 1.81
C LEU A 60 7.84 -0.89 0.45
N SER A 61 6.53 -0.60 0.34
CA SER A 61 5.82 -0.67 -0.93
C SER A 61 5.97 0.62 -1.75
N GLU A 62 5.69 0.55 -3.05
CA GLU A 62 5.67 1.70 -3.94
C GLU A 62 4.60 2.71 -3.52
N ILE A 63 3.44 2.23 -3.07
CA ILE A 63 2.33 3.07 -2.61
C ILE A 63 2.73 3.86 -1.36
N GLU A 64 3.31 3.20 -0.35
CA GLU A 64 3.80 3.88 0.85
C GLU A 64 4.87 4.92 0.51
N LEU A 65 5.80 4.58 -0.39
CA LEU A 65 6.84 5.50 -0.80
C LEU A 65 6.26 6.75 -1.48
N ILE A 66 5.34 6.59 -2.42
CA ILE A 66 4.69 7.72 -3.10
C ILE A 66 3.91 8.56 -2.08
N ALA A 67 3.13 7.93 -1.21
CA ALA A 67 2.36 8.63 -0.18
C ALA A 67 3.24 9.42 0.81
N SER A 68 4.46 8.95 1.08
CA SER A 68 5.40 9.60 2.01
C SER A 68 5.85 11.00 1.57
N PHE A 69 5.71 11.33 0.29
CA PHE A 69 5.98 12.68 -0.23
C PHE A 69 4.94 13.71 0.22
N ARG A 70 3.78 13.27 0.72
CA ARG A 70 2.69 14.11 1.25
C ARG A 70 2.28 15.23 0.29
N VAL A 71 2.16 14.91 -0.98
CA VAL A 71 1.76 15.85 -2.03
C VAL A 71 0.28 16.18 -1.89
N ARG A 72 -0.08 17.46 -2.02
CA ARG A 72 -1.49 17.86 -2.08
C ARG A 72 -2.09 17.47 -3.41
N ARG A 73 -3.32 16.98 -3.36
CA ARG A 73 -4.08 16.62 -4.56
C ARG A 73 -4.46 17.88 -5.35
N LEU A 74 -4.43 17.79 -6.66
CA LEU A 74 -4.88 18.87 -7.54
C LEU A 74 -6.40 18.92 -7.66
N ASP A 75 -7.04 17.75 -7.63
CA ASP A 75 -8.49 17.62 -7.74
C ASP A 75 -9.23 17.97 -6.43
N ILE A 76 -8.60 17.75 -5.28
CA ILE A 76 -9.11 18.10 -3.95
C ILE A 76 -7.97 18.76 -3.16
N PRO A 77 -7.73 20.08 -3.32
CA PRO A 77 -6.53 20.74 -2.76
C PRO A 77 -6.39 20.73 -1.25
N GLU A 78 -7.47 20.52 -0.50
CA GLU A 78 -7.47 20.33 0.94
C GLU A 78 -6.93 18.97 1.39
N ASP A 79 -6.95 17.97 0.50
CA ASP A 79 -6.53 16.61 0.80
C ASP A 79 -5.09 16.33 0.34
N LEU A 80 -4.43 15.42 1.06
CA LEU A 80 -3.17 14.85 0.66
C LEU A 80 -3.40 13.60 -0.19
N MET A 81 -2.48 13.34 -1.10
CA MET A 81 -2.37 12.08 -1.82
C MET A 81 -1.76 11.03 -0.88
N ASP A 82 -2.61 10.42 -0.08
CA ASP A 82 -2.26 9.38 0.88
C ASP A 82 -2.30 7.97 0.28
N GLU A 83 -1.99 6.97 1.09
CA GLU A 83 -2.00 5.57 0.65
C GLU A 83 -3.38 5.10 0.17
N ASP A 84 -4.45 5.52 0.82
CA ASP A 84 -5.82 5.16 0.43
C ASP A 84 -6.19 5.74 -0.93
N CYS A 85 -5.82 7.00 -1.17
CA CYS A 85 -6.00 7.65 -2.47
C CYS A 85 -5.28 6.88 -3.59
N ILE A 86 -4.00 6.57 -3.39
CA ILE A 86 -3.17 5.88 -4.38
C ILE A 86 -3.69 4.45 -4.61
N SER A 87 -3.97 3.72 -3.54
CA SER A 87 -4.47 2.34 -3.60
C SER A 87 -5.79 2.24 -4.34
N ARG A 88 -6.70 3.20 -4.10
CA ARG A 88 -7.99 3.27 -4.81
C ARG A 88 -7.79 3.48 -6.31
N VAL A 89 -6.96 4.43 -6.69
CA VAL A 89 -6.66 4.72 -8.10
C VAL A 89 -6.06 3.48 -8.79
N VAL A 90 -5.07 2.86 -8.18
CA VAL A 90 -4.41 1.67 -8.74
C VAL A 90 -5.39 0.50 -8.84
N ALA A 91 -6.20 0.25 -7.82
CA ALA A 91 -7.21 -0.80 -7.84
C ALA A 91 -8.23 -0.60 -8.98
N GLU A 92 -8.72 0.62 -9.15
CA GLU A 92 -9.65 0.96 -10.23
C GLU A 92 -9.02 0.77 -11.62
N GLU A 93 -7.77 1.18 -11.81
CA GLU A 93 -7.03 0.96 -13.07
C GLU A 93 -6.78 -0.53 -13.36
N LYS A 94 -6.59 -1.32 -12.32
CA LYS A 94 -6.43 -2.79 -12.42
C LYS A 94 -7.76 -3.54 -12.48
N GLY A 95 -8.91 -2.85 -12.37
CA GLY A 95 -10.23 -3.46 -12.41
C GLY A 95 -10.58 -4.30 -11.17
N VAL A 96 -10.00 -3.95 -10.01
CA VAL A 96 -10.20 -4.65 -8.73
C VAL A 96 -10.95 -3.74 -7.77
N PRO A 97 -11.99 -4.24 -7.04
CA PRO A 97 -12.66 -3.46 -6.01
C PRO A 97 -11.67 -3.03 -4.91
N PHE A 98 -11.83 -1.78 -4.45
CA PHE A 98 -11.04 -1.23 -3.34
C PHE A 98 -11.86 -1.23 -2.05
N VAL A 99 -11.21 -1.59 -0.93
CA VAL A 99 -11.81 -1.54 0.40
C VAL A 99 -10.80 -1.04 1.42
N VAL A 100 -11.26 -0.17 2.32
CA VAL A 100 -10.51 0.22 3.52
C VAL A 100 -10.94 -0.70 4.66
N LEU A 101 -9.99 -1.42 5.24
CA LEU A 101 -10.26 -2.36 6.32
C LEU A 101 -10.34 -1.63 7.66
N ASP A 102 -11.45 -1.83 8.39
CA ASP A 102 -11.55 -1.45 9.79
C ASP A 102 -11.16 -2.64 10.67
N PRO A 103 -10.03 -2.57 11.40
CA PRO A 103 -9.57 -3.67 12.24
C PRO A 103 -10.57 -4.14 13.28
N LEU A 104 -11.46 -3.24 13.72
CA LEU A 104 -12.49 -3.58 14.72
C LEU A 104 -13.65 -4.40 14.17
N GLN A 105 -13.79 -4.43 12.83
CA GLN A 105 -14.85 -5.17 12.14
C GLN A 105 -14.36 -6.48 11.52
N LEU A 106 -13.07 -6.78 11.64
CA LEU A 106 -12.51 -8.03 11.14
C LEU A 106 -12.84 -9.21 12.05
N ASP A 107 -13.20 -10.34 11.46
CA ASP A 107 -13.37 -11.61 12.17
C ASP A 107 -12.00 -12.29 12.32
N TYR A 108 -11.37 -12.10 13.46
CA TYR A 108 -10.03 -12.66 13.73
C TYR A 108 -10.02 -14.19 13.75
N ARG A 109 -11.11 -14.83 14.13
CA ARG A 109 -11.21 -16.29 14.10
C ARG A 109 -11.19 -16.78 12.65
N LEU A 110 -11.99 -16.16 11.79
CA LEU A 110 -12.01 -16.48 10.37
C LEU A 110 -10.63 -16.28 9.71
N ILE A 111 -9.95 -15.18 10.04
CA ILE A 111 -8.62 -14.88 9.49
C ILE A 111 -7.60 -15.96 9.90
N THR A 112 -7.58 -16.35 11.17
CA THR A 112 -6.62 -17.33 11.69
C THR A 112 -6.91 -18.75 11.23
N ASP A 113 -8.16 -19.09 10.99
CA ASP A 113 -8.56 -20.45 10.58
C ASP A 113 -8.39 -20.69 9.07
N THR A 114 -8.36 -19.62 8.27
CA THR A 114 -8.29 -19.76 6.80
C THR A 114 -6.87 -19.94 6.28
N PHE A 115 -5.92 -19.14 6.75
CA PHE A 115 -4.52 -19.21 6.35
C PHE A 115 -3.62 -19.24 7.57
N GLY A 116 -2.50 -19.95 7.47
CA GLY A 116 -1.44 -19.86 8.48
C GLY A 116 -0.91 -18.43 8.56
N GLY A 117 -0.62 -17.95 9.79
CA GLY A 117 -0.12 -16.59 10.04
C GLY A 117 1.04 -16.17 9.12
N PRO A 118 2.10 -17.00 8.99
CA PRO A 118 3.24 -16.67 8.12
C PRO A 118 2.87 -16.51 6.64
N PHE A 119 1.90 -17.26 6.14
CA PHE A 119 1.42 -17.13 4.76
C PHE A 119 0.63 -15.83 4.59
N ALA A 120 -0.29 -15.54 5.50
CA ALA A 120 -1.11 -14.32 5.45
C ALA A 120 -0.24 -13.05 5.56
N GLU A 121 0.74 -13.05 6.44
CA GLU A 121 1.70 -11.95 6.61
C GLU A 121 2.57 -11.75 5.36
N ARG A 122 3.08 -12.85 4.79
CA ARG A 122 3.93 -12.79 3.60
C ARG A 122 3.22 -12.23 2.38
N HIS A 123 1.95 -12.59 2.21
CA HIS A 123 1.14 -12.19 1.05
C HIS A 123 0.18 -11.02 1.35
N LEU A 124 0.18 -10.50 2.57
CA LEU A 124 -0.70 -9.42 3.01
C LEU A 124 -2.16 -9.69 2.66
N ILE A 125 -2.64 -10.88 3.05
CA ILE A 125 -3.98 -11.38 2.77
C ILE A 125 -4.82 -11.42 4.04
N VAL A 126 -6.07 -10.96 3.92
CA VAL A 126 -7.08 -11.04 4.99
C VAL A 126 -8.35 -11.64 4.43
N THR A 127 -8.90 -12.64 5.11
CA THR A 127 -10.20 -13.22 4.76
C THR A 127 -11.31 -12.34 5.29
N LEU A 128 -12.19 -11.88 4.41
CA LEU A 128 -13.34 -11.05 4.74
C LEU A 128 -14.62 -11.87 4.90
N ASP A 129 -14.81 -12.90 4.09
CA ASP A 129 -15.96 -13.75 4.10
C ASP A 129 -15.61 -15.14 3.54
N ASP A 130 -16.22 -16.17 4.11
CA ASP A 130 -16.04 -17.56 3.68
C ASP A 130 -17.42 -18.21 3.52
N GLN A 131 -17.90 -18.22 2.30
CA GLN A 131 -19.15 -18.85 1.90
C GLN A 131 -18.88 -20.25 1.31
N PRO A 132 -19.86 -21.18 1.31
CA PRO A 132 -19.66 -22.54 0.80
C PRO A 132 -19.12 -22.60 -0.63
N ASP A 133 -19.48 -21.63 -1.47
CA ASP A 133 -19.14 -21.61 -2.89
C ASP A 133 -18.09 -20.56 -3.27
N ALA A 134 -17.74 -19.64 -2.36
CA ALA A 134 -16.82 -18.55 -2.64
C ALA A 134 -16.21 -17.98 -1.36
N MET A 135 -14.96 -17.59 -1.46
CA MET A 135 -14.22 -16.89 -0.40
C MET A 135 -13.87 -15.48 -0.86
N THR A 136 -14.12 -14.49 -0.02
CA THR A 136 -13.73 -13.11 -0.29
C THR A 136 -12.47 -12.77 0.48
N LEU A 137 -11.43 -12.38 -0.24
CA LEU A 137 -10.13 -12.01 0.30
C LEU A 137 -9.84 -10.53 0.04
N ALA A 138 -9.28 -9.84 1.02
CA ALA A 138 -8.60 -8.57 0.79
C ALA A 138 -7.09 -8.82 0.69
N MET A 139 -6.47 -8.24 -0.31
CA MET A 139 -5.02 -8.33 -0.56
C MET A 139 -4.47 -6.94 -0.84
N ALA A 140 -3.24 -6.69 -0.42
CA ALA A 140 -2.59 -5.41 -0.69
C ALA A 140 -2.39 -5.16 -2.20
N GLU A 141 -2.00 -6.20 -2.94
CA GLU A 141 -1.73 -6.13 -4.38
C GLU A 141 -2.15 -7.42 -5.08
N PRO A 142 -3.46 -7.64 -5.32
CA PRO A 142 -3.97 -8.89 -5.91
C PRO A 142 -3.54 -9.12 -7.37
N TRP A 143 -3.03 -8.09 -8.04
CA TRP A 143 -2.48 -8.17 -9.38
C TRP A 143 -1.00 -8.56 -9.43
N ASN A 144 -0.32 -8.61 -8.29
CA ASN A 144 1.06 -9.04 -8.19
C ASN A 144 1.11 -10.57 -8.14
N GLN A 145 1.65 -11.19 -9.19
CA GLN A 145 1.69 -12.66 -9.34
C GLN A 145 3.03 -13.28 -8.89
N GLU A 146 3.88 -12.52 -8.21
CA GLU A 146 5.17 -13.01 -7.68
C GLU A 146 5.05 -13.68 -6.32
#